data_56c76cde68a42711d8aa26b7a7dc1e47
#
_entry.id   56c76cde68a42711d8aa26b7a7dc1e47
#
_cell.length_a   1.000
_cell.length_b   1.000
_cell.length_c   1.000
_cell.angle_alpha   90.00
_cell.angle_beta   90.00
_cell.angle_gamma   90.00
#
_symmetry.space_group_name_H-M   'P 1'
#
loop_
_entity.id
_entity.type
_entity.pdbx_description
1 polymer ?
#
loop_
_entity_poly.entity_id
_entity_poly.type
_entity_poly.pdbx_seq_one_letter_code
_entity_poly.pdbx_strand_id
1 'polypeptide(L)'
;MPKVAGSIKELLAALDGIARIEGERLVVIDADGLRTRGIYDLAWTATFSEDEATVEAARWIVWEASQAVGARSASIQELYNARARGEYQGMTVPAINLRAQTFDMARVILETAKKNDSAAVIFELARSEQTYTFQRVFEYATSVLAGAVAAGWVGPVFIQGDHYQFNAKKYAADPEKMTDEIRKGCRDAIAAGYRNIDIDSSTLVDLGPETLDAQQHENYIRAAELTALIRSLQVDGVTVSVGGEIGEVGKKNSTPDELKAYLDGYRRELEARASGAIGLSKVSVQTGTSHGGTPLAGGGVAEVTLDFNVLTELSNVAREYGLSGAVQHGASTLPDDMFHKFPATGFQNALYEHPAFPAELHKAIEEWVFANCQDERKEGQTDIQFVYTGRKKAIGPFKRQLWDLATKDEILASQAAKVNFLFKQLGTPGSRALVEKYVKPVEFHKPLPEALKAAL
;
A
#
# COMPACT_ATOMS: atom_id res chain seq x y z
N MET A 1 27.44 1.02 2.10
CA MET A 1 26.23 1.52 1.42
C MET A 1 26.09 0.81 0.08
N PRO A 2 24.88 0.48 -0.36
CA PRO A 2 24.61 -0.08 -1.67
C PRO A 2 25.12 0.84 -2.79
N LYS A 3 25.49 0.26 -3.92
CA LYS A 3 25.93 0.99 -5.09
C LYS A 3 24.72 1.34 -5.96
N VAL A 4 24.78 2.52 -6.59
CA VAL A 4 23.82 2.94 -7.62
C VAL A 4 24.54 2.87 -8.96
N ALA A 5 24.09 2.01 -9.86
CA ALA A 5 24.65 1.93 -11.20
C ALA A 5 24.19 3.11 -12.04
N GLY A 6 25.13 3.74 -12.74
CA GLY A 6 24.88 4.84 -13.67
C GLY A 6 24.59 4.37 -15.10
N SER A 7 24.71 3.06 -15.37
CA SER A 7 24.44 2.47 -16.68
C SER A 7 24.07 1.00 -16.56
N ILE A 8 23.37 0.46 -17.59
CA ILE A 8 23.03 -0.97 -17.67
C ILE A 8 24.30 -1.84 -17.61
N LYS A 9 25.39 -1.40 -18.22
CA LYS A 9 26.65 -2.12 -18.17
C LYS A 9 27.20 -2.28 -16.75
N GLU A 10 27.17 -1.21 -15.95
CA GLU A 10 27.56 -1.23 -14.54
C GLU A 10 26.62 -2.11 -13.73
N LEU A 11 25.31 -2.05 -14.01
CA LEU A 11 24.29 -2.87 -13.35
C LEU A 11 24.54 -4.36 -13.58
N LEU A 12 24.79 -4.77 -14.83
CA LEU A 12 25.10 -6.17 -15.17
C LEU A 12 26.42 -6.64 -14.56
N ALA A 13 27.45 -5.78 -14.55
CA ALA A 13 28.72 -6.09 -13.91
C ALA A 13 28.60 -6.29 -12.38
N ALA A 14 27.69 -5.57 -11.72
CA ALA A 14 27.43 -5.76 -10.29
C ALA A 14 26.74 -7.11 -9.97
N LEU A 15 26.13 -7.75 -10.96
CA LEU A 15 25.47 -9.05 -10.84
C LEU A 15 26.35 -10.23 -11.27
N ASP A 16 27.58 -9.97 -11.71
CA ASP A 16 28.49 -11.04 -12.12
C ASP A 16 28.70 -12.06 -11.00
N GLY A 17 28.57 -13.34 -11.35
CA GLY A 17 28.60 -14.46 -10.39
C GLY A 17 27.37 -14.58 -9.47
N ILE A 18 26.45 -13.61 -9.48
CA ILE A 18 25.21 -13.63 -8.67
C ILE A 18 24.03 -14.10 -9.50
N ALA A 19 23.83 -13.50 -10.66
CA ALA A 19 22.73 -13.82 -11.56
C ALA A 19 23.12 -13.47 -13.00
N ARG A 20 22.46 -14.11 -13.96
CA ARG A 20 22.62 -13.82 -15.39
C ARG A 20 21.27 -13.85 -16.10
N ILE A 21 21.18 -13.20 -17.24
CA ILE A 21 19.99 -13.23 -18.08
C ILE A 21 20.19 -14.29 -19.16
N GLU A 22 19.24 -15.21 -19.25
CA GLU A 22 19.19 -16.26 -20.29
C GLU A 22 17.87 -16.12 -21.05
N GLY A 23 17.94 -15.71 -22.31
CA GLY A 23 16.75 -15.35 -23.06
C GLY A 23 16.00 -14.17 -22.39
N GLU A 24 14.77 -14.39 -22.01
CA GLU A 24 13.94 -13.39 -21.32
C GLU A 24 13.71 -13.74 -19.84
N ARG A 25 14.68 -14.39 -19.20
CA ARG A 25 14.60 -14.83 -17.79
C ARG A 25 15.87 -14.50 -17.03
N LEU A 26 15.71 -14.23 -15.75
CA LEU A 26 16.84 -14.14 -14.83
C LEU A 26 17.12 -15.53 -14.23
N VAL A 27 18.34 -15.98 -14.36
CA VAL A 27 18.84 -17.19 -13.70
C VAL A 27 19.70 -16.79 -12.51
N VAL A 28 19.27 -17.16 -11.32
CA VAL A 28 20.00 -16.92 -10.07
C VAL A 28 21.08 -17.98 -9.91
N ILE A 29 22.35 -17.58 -9.81
CA ILE A 29 23.51 -18.45 -9.66
C ILE A 29 23.87 -18.59 -8.18
N ASP A 30 23.89 -17.46 -7.48
CA ASP A 30 24.18 -17.36 -6.04
C ASP A 30 23.01 -16.66 -5.33
N ALA A 31 22.13 -17.46 -4.72
CA ALA A 31 20.95 -16.95 -4.03
C ALA A 31 21.31 -16.14 -2.78
N ASP A 32 22.37 -16.49 -2.06
CA ASP A 32 22.82 -15.73 -0.90
C ASP A 32 23.51 -14.43 -1.31
N GLY A 33 24.32 -14.44 -2.36
CA GLY A 33 24.89 -13.23 -2.94
C GLY A 33 23.81 -12.28 -3.46
N LEU A 34 22.76 -12.81 -4.10
CA LEU A 34 21.61 -12.00 -4.51
C LEU A 34 20.94 -11.36 -3.29
N ARG A 35 20.59 -12.16 -2.27
CA ARG A 35 19.86 -11.73 -1.09
C ARG A 35 20.63 -10.71 -0.23
N THR A 36 21.94 -10.86 -0.08
CA THR A 36 22.74 -10.05 0.85
C THR A 36 23.48 -8.87 0.21
N ARG A 37 23.60 -8.86 -1.12
CA ARG A 37 24.33 -7.83 -1.88
C ARG A 37 23.60 -7.38 -3.13
N GLY A 38 23.38 -8.26 -4.09
CA GLY A 38 22.87 -7.88 -5.42
C GLY A 38 21.52 -7.15 -5.35
N ILE A 39 20.59 -7.61 -4.52
CA ILE A 39 19.26 -7.00 -4.41
C ILE A 39 19.29 -5.58 -3.80
N TYR A 40 20.27 -5.28 -2.94
CA TYR A 40 20.45 -3.94 -2.38
C TYR A 40 20.89 -2.95 -3.46
N ASP A 41 21.88 -3.33 -4.26
CA ASP A 41 22.36 -2.49 -5.37
C ASP A 41 21.26 -2.29 -6.43
N LEU A 42 20.47 -3.34 -6.71
CA LEU A 42 19.31 -3.27 -7.60
C LEU A 42 18.22 -2.32 -7.08
N ALA A 43 17.83 -2.43 -5.80
CA ALA A 43 16.80 -1.58 -5.20
C ALA A 43 17.23 -0.11 -5.19
N TRP A 44 18.49 0.16 -4.86
CA TRP A 44 19.03 1.51 -4.87
C TRP A 44 19.17 2.06 -6.28
N THR A 45 19.61 1.27 -7.25
CA THR A 45 19.65 1.68 -8.66
C THR A 45 18.26 1.98 -9.20
N ALA A 46 17.28 1.11 -8.95
CA ALA A 46 15.89 1.30 -9.37
C ALA A 46 15.22 2.57 -8.80
N THR A 47 15.78 3.12 -7.70
CA THR A 47 15.24 4.28 -6.99
C THR A 47 16.03 5.55 -7.27
N PHE A 48 17.36 5.49 -7.43
CA PHE A 48 18.25 6.65 -7.41
C PHE A 48 19.15 6.81 -8.65
N SER A 49 19.12 5.89 -9.61
CA SER A 49 19.82 6.11 -10.88
C SER A 49 19.15 7.24 -11.67
N GLU A 50 19.96 8.08 -12.28
CA GLU A 50 19.52 9.18 -13.13
C GLU A 50 19.24 8.71 -14.58
N ASP A 51 19.72 7.53 -14.96
CA ASP A 51 19.49 6.93 -16.27
C ASP A 51 18.21 6.06 -16.26
N GLU A 52 17.17 6.52 -16.95
CA GLU A 52 15.87 5.86 -17.00
C GLU A 52 15.94 4.43 -17.53
N ALA A 53 16.81 4.16 -18.51
CA ALA A 53 16.98 2.81 -19.05
C ALA A 53 17.60 1.86 -18.02
N THR A 54 18.53 2.35 -17.21
CA THR A 54 19.11 1.59 -16.09
C THR A 54 18.10 1.36 -14.97
N VAL A 55 17.25 2.34 -14.68
CA VAL A 55 16.13 2.20 -13.72
C VAL A 55 15.17 1.12 -14.19
N GLU A 56 14.77 1.13 -15.46
CA GLU A 56 13.86 0.14 -16.04
C GLU A 56 14.48 -1.27 -16.01
N ALA A 57 15.75 -1.39 -16.38
CA ALA A 57 16.49 -2.65 -16.32
C ALA A 57 16.57 -3.19 -14.88
N ALA A 58 16.88 -2.34 -13.90
CA ALA A 58 16.94 -2.74 -12.49
C ALA A 58 15.56 -3.21 -11.97
N ARG A 59 14.48 -2.53 -12.34
CA ARG A 59 13.10 -2.92 -11.99
C ARG A 59 12.72 -4.27 -12.59
N TRP A 60 13.08 -4.50 -13.84
CA TRP A 60 12.85 -5.78 -14.50
C TRP A 60 13.64 -6.92 -13.80
N ILE A 61 14.92 -6.68 -13.51
CA ILE A 61 15.76 -7.68 -12.82
C ILE A 61 15.22 -7.99 -11.42
N VAL A 62 14.77 -7.01 -10.65
CA VAL A 62 14.13 -7.24 -9.34
C VAL A 62 12.86 -8.07 -9.50
N TRP A 63 12.04 -7.76 -10.51
CA TRP A 63 10.83 -8.55 -10.78
C TRP A 63 11.17 -10.01 -11.07
N GLU A 64 12.08 -10.27 -12.00
CA GLU A 64 12.49 -11.64 -12.36
C GLU A 64 13.18 -12.36 -11.19
N ALA A 65 14.01 -11.66 -10.41
CA ALA A 65 14.61 -12.21 -9.20
C ALA A 65 13.53 -12.66 -8.20
N SER A 66 12.47 -11.85 -8.01
CA SER A 66 11.36 -12.20 -7.13
C SER A 66 10.61 -13.46 -7.62
N GLN A 67 10.43 -13.60 -8.95
CA GLN A 67 9.83 -14.80 -9.53
C GLN A 67 10.71 -16.04 -9.28
N ALA A 68 12.03 -15.91 -9.52
CA ALA A 68 13.00 -16.99 -9.39
C ALA A 68 13.11 -17.52 -7.95
N VAL A 69 13.04 -16.63 -6.93
CA VAL A 69 13.12 -17.04 -5.51
C VAL A 69 11.75 -17.35 -4.89
N GLY A 70 10.67 -17.21 -5.64
CA GLY A 70 9.31 -17.50 -5.18
C GLY A 70 8.66 -16.43 -4.28
N ALA A 71 9.20 -15.20 -4.25
CA ALA A 71 8.61 -14.05 -3.56
C ALA A 71 7.69 -13.27 -4.51
N ARG A 72 6.48 -13.77 -4.75
CA ARG A 72 5.64 -13.32 -5.86
C ARG A 72 4.54 -12.39 -5.41
N SER A 73 4.32 -11.30 -6.16
CA SER A 73 3.13 -10.45 -5.96
C SER A 73 1.85 -11.26 -6.13
N ALA A 74 0.92 -11.14 -5.19
CA ALA A 74 -0.29 -11.94 -5.12
C ALA A 74 -1.52 -11.13 -4.75
N SER A 75 -2.68 -11.64 -5.14
CA SER A 75 -3.98 -11.15 -4.69
C SER A 75 -4.38 -11.81 -3.38
N ILE A 76 -4.95 -11.03 -2.47
CA ILE A 76 -5.52 -11.52 -1.21
C ILE A 76 -6.98 -11.98 -1.36
N GLN A 77 -7.56 -11.87 -2.56
CA GLN A 77 -8.97 -12.14 -2.83
C GLN A 77 -9.47 -13.44 -2.22
N GLU A 78 -8.76 -14.55 -2.45
CA GLU A 78 -9.23 -15.87 -1.98
C GLU A 78 -9.15 -16.04 -0.45
N LEU A 79 -8.18 -15.39 0.20
CA LEU A 79 -8.16 -15.35 1.67
C LEU A 79 -9.36 -14.56 2.21
N TYR A 80 -9.72 -13.45 1.57
CA TYR A 80 -10.88 -12.66 1.95
C TYR A 80 -12.21 -13.39 1.66
N ASN A 81 -12.30 -14.08 0.53
CA ASN A 81 -13.44 -14.96 0.23
C ASN A 81 -13.64 -16.05 1.31
N ALA A 82 -12.55 -16.67 1.76
CA ALA A 82 -12.60 -17.67 2.83
C ALA A 82 -13.11 -17.07 4.15
N ARG A 83 -12.69 -15.83 4.48
CA ARG A 83 -13.21 -15.11 5.64
C ARG A 83 -14.71 -14.81 5.51
N ALA A 84 -15.14 -14.36 4.34
CA ALA A 84 -16.56 -14.09 4.06
C ALA A 84 -17.43 -15.34 4.28
N ARG A 85 -16.92 -16.52 3.91
CA ARG A 85 -17.58 -17.82 4.17
C ARG A 85 -17.45 -18.32 5.62
N GLY A 86 -16.76 -17.57 6.50
CA GLY A 86 -16.56 -17.95 7.90
C GLY A 86 -15.57 -19.09 8.13
N GLU A 87 -14.71 -19.41 7.15
CA GLU A 87 -13.74 -20.50 7.23
C GLU A 87 -12.57 -20.21 8.17
N TYR A 88 -12.37 -18.97 8.56
CA TYR A 88 -11.47 -18.56 9.64
C TYR A 88 -11.94 -17.27 10.30
N GLN A 89 -11.44 -17.03 11.52
CA GLN A 89 -11.68 -15.84 12.34
C GLN A 89 -10.50 -15.59 13.28
N GLY A 90 -10.53 -14.51 14.05
CA GLY A 90 -9.50 -14.21 15.04
C GLY A 90 -8.22 -13.60 14.47
N MET A 91 -8.19 -13.29 13.18
CA MET A 91 -7.07 -12.63 12.53
C MET A 91 -7.56 -11.39 11.77
N THR A 92 -6.82 -10.29 11.89
CA THR A 92 -6.98 -9.11 11.05
C THR A 92 -5.70 -8.91 10.23
N VAL A 93 -5.85 -8.74 8.92
CA VAL A 93 -4.71 -8.54 8.02
C VAL A 93 -4.22 -7.10 8.15
N PRO A 94 -2.99 -6.85 8.64
CA PRO A 94 -2.42 -5.51 8.66
C PRO A 94 -2.15 -5.01 7.24
N ALA A 95 -2.58 -3.79 6.95
CA ALA A 95 -2.20 -3.04 5.77
C ALA A 95 -1.29 -1.87 6.20
N ILE A 96 -0.08 -1.85 5.68
CA ILE A 96 0.99 -0.97 6.16
C ILE A 96 1.44 -0.04 5.05
N ASN A 97 1.21 1.27 5.24
CA ASN A 97 1.70 2.30 4.33
C ASN A 97 3.20 2.53 4.50
N LEU A 98 3.98 2.23 3.46
CA LEU A 98 5.42 2.46 3.45
C LEU A 98 5.76 3.75 2.69
N ARG A 99 5.77 4.89 3.39
CA ARG A 99 6.04 6.22 2.81
C ARG A 99 7.52 6.53 2.69
N ALA A 100 8.35 5.98 3.59
CA ALA A 100 9.80 6.17 3.63
C ALA A 100 10.50 4.82 3.78
N GLN A 101 11.73 4.69 3.27
CA GLN A 101 12.58 3.50 3.42
C GLN A 101 11.89 2.19 2.98
N THR A 102 11.09 2.24 1.91
CA THR A 102 10.18 1.15 1.51
C THR A 102 10.88 -0.19 1.38
N PHE A 103 12.07 -0.21 0.77
CA PHE A 103 12.87 -1.44 0.62
C PHE A 103 13.23 -2.07 1.98
N ASP A 104 13.85 -1.31 2.87
CA ASP A 104 14.30 -1.84 4.17
C ASP A 104 13.13 -2.14 5.09
N MET A 105 12.07 -1.35 5.06
CA MET A 105 10.86 -1.63 5.81
C MET A 105 10.16 -2.90 5.35
N ALA A 106 10.01 -3.12 4.04
CA ALA A 106 9.44 -4.36 3.52
C ALA A 106 10.28 -5.57 3.94
N ARG A 107 11.64 -5.46 3.88
CA ARG A 107 12.55 -6.48 4.39
C ARG A 107 12.31 -6.80 5.86
N VAL A 108 12.34 -5.78 6.73
CA VAL A 108 12.16 -5.93 8.18
C VAL A 108 10.80 -6.53 8.54
N ILE A 109 9.74 -6.09 7.87
CA ILE A 109 8.39 -6.62 8.08
C ILE A 109 8.34 -8.11 7.72
N LEU A 110 8.90 -8.51 6.57
CA LEU A 110 8.89 -9.91 6.14
C LEU A 110 9.83 -10.79 6.95
N GLU A 111 10.98 -10.30 7.39
CA GLU A 111 11.84 -11.00 8.36
C GLU A 111 11.10 -11.25 9.69
N THR A 112 10.35 -10.24 10.15
CA THR A 112 9.53 -10.36 11.37
C THR A 112 8.35 -11.31 11.14
N ALA A 113 7.73 -11.28 9.96
CA ALA A 113 6.68 -12.22 9.58
C ALA A 113 7.20 -13.66 9.58
N LYS A 114 8.39 -13.92 9.02
CA LYS A 114 9.03 -15.25 9.07
C LYS A 114 9.22 -15.74 10.51
N LYS A 115 9.71 -14.89 11.41
CA LYS A 115 9.93 -15.23 12.83
C LYS A 115 8.63 -15.59 13.56
N ASN A 116 7.50 -15.03 13.12
CA ASN A 116 6.17 -15.26 13.70
C ASN A 116 5.36 -16.32 12.94
N ASP A 117 5.92 -16.97 11.92
CA ASP A 117 5.17 -17.83 11.01
C ASP A 117 3.91 -17.14 10.44
N SER A 118 4.01 -15.82 10.20
CA SER A 118 2.96 -14.99 9.63
C SER A 118 3.15 -14.88 8.12
N ALA A 119 2.03 -14.79 7.37
CA ALA A 119 2.06 -14.48 5.94
C ALA A 119 0.99 -13.46 5.53
N ALA A 120 0.12 -13.07 6.43
CA ALA A 120 -0.96 -12.11 6.19
C ALA A 120 -0.48 -10.69 6.52
N VAL A 121 0.11 -9.98 5.56
CA VAL A 121 0.47 -8.56 5.65
C VAL A 121 0.39 -7.92 4.26
N ILE A 122 -0.24 -6.75 4.17
CA ILE A 122 -0.37 -5.96 2.96
C ILE A 122 0.60 -4.78 3.02
N PHE A 123 1.32 -4.54 1.93
CA PHE A 123 2.13 -3.33 1.71
C PHE A 123 1.34 -2.38 0.83
N GLU A 124 1.07 -1.18 1.32
CA GLU A 124 0.23 -0.24 0.59
C GLU A 124 0.82 1.16 0.49
N LEU A 125 0.37 1.90 -0.50
CA LEU A 125 0.64 3.31 -0.66
C LEU A 125 -0.54 3.98 -1.36
N ALA A 126 -1.06 5.05 -0.75
CA ALA A 126 -2.18 5.78 -1.31
C ALA A 126 -1.76 6.56 -2.57
N ARG A 127 -2.69 6.71 -3.52
CA ARG A 127 -2.44 7.45 -4.76
C ARG A 127 -1.91 8.87 -4.51
N SER A 128 -2.45 9.58 -3.52
CA SER A 128 -1.98 10.91 -3.12
C SER A 128 -0.56 10.88 -2.54
N GLU A 129 -0.21 9.81 -1.83
CA GLU A 129 1.08 9.63 -1.19
C GLU A 129 2.22 9.41 -2.19
N GLN A 130 1.93 8.75 -3.32
CA GLN A 130 2.90 8.55 -4.41
C GLN A 130 3.51 9.88 -4.90
N THR A 131 2.75 10.98 -4.81
CA THR A 131 3.20 12.28 -5.29
C THR A 131 4.22 12.90 -4.34
N TYR A 132 3.92 13.02 -3.06
CA TYR A 132 4.81 13.71 -2.13
C TYR A 132 5.95 12.82 -1.58
N THR A 133 5.86 11.51 -1.73
CA THR A 133 6.96 10.59 -1.41
C THR A 133 7.90 10.34 -2.58
N PHE A 134 7.55 10.82 -3.78
CA PHE A 134 8.22 10.52 -5.05
C PHE A 134 8.33 9.01 -5.33
N GLN A 135 7.38 8.22 -4.83
CA GLN A 135 7.29 6.78 -5.06
C GLN A 135 6.12 6.48 -5.99
N ARG A 136 6.38 6.34 -7.28
CA ARG A 136 5.38 5.87 -8.23
C ARG A 136 5.18 4.37 -8.11
N VAL A 137 4.09 3.85 -8.65
CA VAL A 137 3.69 2.43 -8.52
C VAL A 137 4.79 1.44 -8.91
N PHE A 138 5.54 1.72 -9.98
CA PHE A 138 6.65 0.86 -10.43
C PHE A 138 7.79 0.82 -9.41
N GLU A 139 8.17 1.96 -8.86
CA GLU A 139 9.21 2.03 -7.83
C GLU A 139 8.77 1.35 -6.54
N TYR A 140 7.53 1.63 -6.10
CA TYR A 140 6.99 1.04 -4.88
C TYR A 140 6.95 -0.50 -4.96
N ALA A 141 6.37 -1.05 -6.04
CA ALA A 141 6.33 -2.49 -6.25
C ALA A 141 7.74 -3.10 -6.28
N THR A 142 8.68 -2.45 -6.97
CA THR A 142 10.08 -2.89 -7.04
C THR A 142 10.73 -2.90 -5.66
N SER A 143 10.57 -1.84 -4.87
CA SER A 143 11.13 -1.73 -3.52
C SER A 143 10.58 -2.79 -2.56
N VAL A 144 9.27 -3.05 -2.62
CA VAL A 144 8.64 -4.10 -1.80
C VAL A 144 9.13 -5.49 -2.20
N LEU A 145 9.19 -5.81 -3.50
CA LEU A 145 9.66 -7.10 -3.99
C LEU A 145 11.16 -7.29 -3.70
N ALA A 146 11.97 -6.26 -3.85
CA ALA A 146 13.38 -6.30 -3.48
C ALA A 146 13.54 -6.57 -1.97
N GLY A 147 12.73 -5.93 -1.12
CA GLY A 147 12.69 -6.19 0.31
C GLY A 147 12.30 -7.64 0.63
N ALA A 148 11.39 -8.23 -0.14
CA ALA A 148 11.00 -9.63 0.00
C ALA A 148 12.16 -10.58 -0.37
N VAL A 149 12.87 -10.31 -1.45
CA VAL A 149 14.08 -11.08 -1.84
C VAL A 149 15.16 -10.95 -0.75
N ALA A 150 15.45 -9.74 -0.26
CA ALA A 150 16.42 -9.50 0.81
C ALA A 150 16.06 -10.23 2.11
N ALA A 151 14.78 -10.29 2.46
CA ALA A 151 14.28 -11.03 3.62
C ALA A 151 14.38 -12.57 3.44
N GLY A 152 14.71 -13.06 2.25
CA GLY A 152 14.60 -14.47 1.91
C GLY A 152 13.17 -15.00 2.09
N TRP A 153 12.20 -14.18 1.65
CA TRP A 153 10.79 -14.53 1.67
C TRP A 153 10.46 -15.48 0.52
N VAL A 154 9.65 -16.49 0.82
CA VAL A 154 9.05 -17.38 -0.18
C VAL A 154 7.54 -17.38 0.08
N GLY A 155 6.75 -17.11 -0.94
CA GLY A 155 5.29 -17.04 -0.84
C GLY A 155 4.70 -15.72 -1.34
N PRO A 156 3.42 -15.46 -1.04
CA PRO A 156 2.72 -14.28 -1.52
C PRO A 156 3.28 -12.98 -0.92
N VAL A 157 3.37 -11.96 -1.76
CA VAL A 157 3.65 -10.57 -1.39
C VAL A 157 2.44 -9.74 -1.78
N PHE A 158 1.69 -9.25 -0.81
CA PHE A 158 0.47 -8.47 -1.08
C PHE A 158 0.81 -6.99 -1.23
N ILE A 159 0.78 -6.49 -2.46
CA ILE A 159 0.99 -5.07 -2.78
C ILE A 159 -0.35 -4.46 -3.14
N GLN A 160 -0.72 -3.36 -2.46
CA GLN A 160 -2.01 -2.70 -2.58
C GLN A 160 -1.88 -1.24 -2.99
N GLY A 161 -2.73 -0.84 -3.92
CA GLY A 161 -3.03 0.56 -4.17
C GLY A 161 -4.13 1.01 -3.21
N ASP A 162 -3.75 1.79 -2.21
CA ASP A 162 -4.65 2.33 -1.21
C ASP A 162 -5.28 3.63 -1.71
N HIS A 163 -6.54 3.89 -1.40
CA HIS A 163 -7.26 5.12 -1.74
C HIS A 163 -7.01 5.59 -3.18
N TYR A 164 -7.46 4.83 -4.19
CA TYR A 164 -7.58 5.34 -5.55
C TYR A 164 -8.73 6.33 -5.60
N GLN A 165 -8.52 7.44 -4.91
CA GLN A 165 -9.52 8.40 -4.51
C GLN A 165 -9.80 9.42 -5.60
N PHE A 166 -11.08 9.68 -5.82
CA PHE A 166 -11.55 10.82 -6.61
C PHE A 166 -11.36 12.12 -5.84
N ASN A 167 -10.99 13.18 -6.56
CA ASN A 167 -11.01 14.53 -6.01
C ASN A 167 -12.31 15.19 -6.42
N ALA A 168 -13.22 15.41 -5.47
CA ALA A 168 -14.56 15.95 -5.73
C ALA A 168 -14.56 17.29 -6.48
N LYS A 169 -13.60 18.20 -6.20
CA LYS A 169 -13.49 19.49 -6.90
C LYS A 169 -13.07 19.32 -8.35
N LYS A 170 -12.08 18.45 -8.62
CA LYS A 170 -11.66 18.14 -9.99
C LYS A 170 -12.77 17.41 -10.75
N TYR A 171 -13.46 16.49 -10.07
CA TYR A 171 -14.56 15.75 -10.65
C TYR A 171 -15.72 16.68 -11.04
N ALA A 172 -16.11 17.61 -10.17
CA ALA A 172 -17.13 18.59 -10.47
C ALA A 172 -16.76 19.53 -11.66
N ALA A 173 -15.47 19.79 -11.85
CA ALA A 173 -14.98 20.62 -12.96
C ALA A 173 -14.91 19.84 -14.28
N ASP A 174 -14.47 18.58 -14.27
CA ASP A 174 -14.32 17.70 -15.43
C ASP A 174 -14.37 16.23 -14.98
N PRO A 175 -15.59 15.62 -14.95
CA PRO A 175 -15.78 14.26 -14.49
C PRO A 175 -14.98 13.22 -15.28
N GLU A 176 -14.93 13.37 -16.60
CA GLU A 176 -14.27 12.38 -17.47
C GLU A 176 -12.75 12.42 -17.29
N LYS A 177 -12.17 13.60 -17.28
CA LYS A 177 -10.73 13.79 -17.03
C LYS A 177 -10.32 13.23 -15.66
N MET A 178 -11.11 13.49 -14.62
CA MET A 178 -10.82 12.95 -13.27
C MET A 178 -10.90 11.42 -13.26
N THR A 179 -11.91 10.86 -13.94
CA THR A 179 -12.09 9.41 -14.05
C THR A 179 -10.93 8.77 -14.84
N ASP A 180 -10.47 9.41 -15.91
CA ASP A 180 -9.32 8.94 -16.71
C ASP A 180 -8.02 8.96 -15.90
N GLU A 181 -7.83 9.92 -15.00
CA GLU A 181 -6.69 9.93 -14.07
C GLU A 181 -6.70 8.68 -13.17
N ILE A 182 -7.87 8.24 -12.69
CA ILE A 182 -7.99 7.03 -11.85
C ILE A 182 -7.84 5.76 -12.70
N ARG A 183 -8.48 5.70 -13.87
CA ARG A 183 -8.32 4.58 -14.83
C ARG A 183 -6.84 4.35 -15.19
N LYS A 184 -6.11 5.44 -15.47
CA LYS A 184 -4.67 5.38 -15.71
C LYS A 184 -3.92 4.85 -14.50
N GLY A 185 -4.25 5.33 -13.30
CA GLY A 185 -3.66 4.84 -12.05
C GLY A 185 -3.84 3.33 -11.88
N CYS A 186 -5.04 2.79 -12.13
CA CYS A 186 -5.32 1.36 -12.08
C CYS A 186 -4.48 0.57 -13.11
N ARG A 187 -4.38 1.05 -14.35
CA ARG A 187 -3.55 0.42 -15.40
C ARG A 187 -2.08 0.37 -14.98
N ASP A 188 -1.54 1.50 -14.52
CA ASP A 188 -0.14 1.60 -14.10
C ASP A 188 0.15 0.67 -12.90
N ALA A 189 -0.76 0.59 -11.92
CA ALA A 189 -0.62 -0.28 -10.77
C ALA A 189 -0.59 -1.77 -11.16
N ILE A 190 -1.53 -2.21 -11.99
CA ILE A 190 -1.59 -3.61 -12.45
C ILE A 190 -0.34 -3.96 -13.26
N ALA A 191 0.11 -3.06 -14.15
CA ALA A 191 1.34 -3.22 -14.92
C ALA A 191 2.60 -3.27 -14.02
N ALA A 192 2.62 -2.47 -12.95
CA ALA A 192 3.69 -2.50 -11.95
C ALA A 192 3.73 -3.81 -11.15
N GLY A 193 2.60 -4.53 -11.07
CA GLY A 193 2.51 -5.79 -10.35
C GLY A 193 1.62 -5.74 -9.10
N TYR A 194 0.83 -4.69 -8.91
CA TYR A 194 -0.19 -4.67 -7.87
C TYR A 194 -1.26 -5.71 -8.18
N ARG A 195 -1.71 -6.40 -7.14
CA ARG A 195 -2.79 -7.40 -7.23
C ARG A 195 -3.93 -7.11 -6.26
N ASN A 196 -3.89 -5.94 -5.60
CA ASN A 196 -4.89 -5.45 -4.68
C ASN A 196 -5.04 -3.94 -4.92
N ILE A 197 -6.29 -3.44 -5.08
CA ILE A 197 -6.57 -2.02 -5.35
C ILE A 197 -7.84 -1.62 -4.61
N ASP A 198 -7.77 -0.56 -3.80
CA ASP A 198 -8.90 0.02 -3.12
C ASP A 198 -9.38 1.27 -3.87
N ILE A 199 -10.60 1.21 -4.36
CA ILE A 199 -11.27 2.31 -5.08
C ILE A 199 -11.99 3.16 -4.04
N ASP A 200 -11.68 4.45 -4.03
CA ASP A 200 -12.31 5.42 -3.15
C ASP A 200 -13.01 6.51 -3.97
N SER A 201 -14.27 6.27 -4.24
CA SER A 201 -15.20 7.24 -4.84
C SER A 201 -16.16 7.87 -3.83
N SER A 202 -15.96 7.64 -2.53
CA SER A 202 -16.81 8.12 -1.45
C SER A 202 -16.89 9.65 -1.37
N THR A 203 -15.85 10.35 -1.83
CA THR A 203 -15.86 11.83 -1.92
C THR A 203 -16.90 12.39 -2.92
N LEU A 204 -17.50 11.52 -3.74
CA LEU A 204 -18.54 11.88 -4.72
C LEU A 204 -19.96 11.69 -4.19
N VAL A 205 -20.12 11.21 -2.95
CA VAL A 205 -21.43 11.10 -2.31
C VAL A 205 -22.10 12.46 -2.19
N ASP A 206 -23.34 12.56 -2.65
CA ASP A 206 -24.16 13.77 -2.56
C ASP A 206 -25.26 13.57 -1.52
N LEU A 207 -25.25 14.35 -0.44
CA LEU A 207 -26.24 14.30 0.64
C LEU A 207 -27.53 15.07 0.34
N GLY A 208 -27.63 15.75 -0.80
CA GLY A 208 -28.80 16.54 -1.19
C GLY A 208 -30.04 15.71 -1.56
N PRO A 209 -29.92 14.57 -2.26
CA PRO A 209 -31.06 13.72 -2.60
C PRO A 209 -31.75 13.10 -1.37
N GLU A 210 -33.06 12.79 -1.52
CA GLU A 210 -33.86 12.23 -0.41
C GLU A 210 -33.54 10.76 -0.11
N THR A 211 -33.11 9.98 -1.12
CA THR A 211 -32.87 8.54 -0.96
C THR A 211 -31.38 8.21 -0.88
N LEU A 212 -31.04 7.21 -0.07
CA LEU A 212 -29.65 6.74 0.07
C LEU A 212 -29.09 6.21 -1.26
N ASP A 213 -29.91 5.56 -2.08
CA ASP A 213 -29.48 5.10 -3.43
C ASP A 213 -29.05 6.30 -4.28
N ALA A 214 -29.84 7.37 -4.30
CA ALA A 214 -29.47 8.58 -5.06
C ALA A 214 -28.27 9.31 -4.46
N GLN A 215 -28.10 9.30 -3.13
CA GLN A 215 -26.94 9.88 -2.46
C GLN A 215 -25.64 9.13 -2.82
N GLN A 216 -25.68 7.80 -2.89
CA GLN A 216 -24.54 6.94 -3.19
C GLN A 216 -24.29 6.74 -4.69
N HIS A 217 -25.11 7.31 -5.57
CA HIS A 217 -25.14 7.04 -7.00
C HIS A 217 -23.76 7.17 -7.67
N GLU A 218 -23.11 8.31 -7.58
CA GLU A 218 -21.79 8.51 -8.19
C GLU A 218 -20.72 7.61 -7.54
N ASN A 219 -20.81 7.35 -6.24
CA ASN A 219 -19.90 6.49 -5.55
C ASN A 219 -19.93 5.07 -6.14
N TYR A 220 -21.10 4.42 -6.17
CA TYR A 220 -21.17 3.04 -6.63
C TYR A 220 -20.98 2.88 -8.16
N ILE A 221 -21.38 3.87 -8.96
CA ILE A 221 -21.14 3.84 -10.42
C ILE A 221 -19.64 3.83 -10.73
N ARG A 222 -18.87 4.72 -10.10
CA ARG A 222 -17.42 4.82 -10.33
C ARG A 222 -16.69 3.59 -9.80
N ALA A 223 -17.10 3.08 -8.65
CA ALA A 223 -16.55 1.83 -8.11
C ALA A 223 -16.80 0.64 -9.05
N ALA A 224 -18.00 0.49 -9.59
CA ALA A 224 -18.35 -0.57 -10.51
C ALA A 224 -17.61 -0.45 -11.86
N GLU A 225 -17.52 0.75 -12.41
CA GLU A 225 -16.79 1.05 -13.65
C GLU A 225 -15.29 0.66 -13.51
N LEU A 226 -14.64 1.11 -12.45
CA LEU A 226 -13.22 0.82 -12.22
C LEU A 226 -13.00 -0.67 -11.89
N THR A 227 -13.95 -1.32 -11.22
CA THR A 227 -13.88 -2.77 -11.02
C THR A 227 -13.95 -3.50 -12.35
N ALA A 228 -14.87 -3.15 -13.24
CA ALA A 228 -14.95 -3.74 -14.58
C ALA A 228 -13.65 -3.54 -15.39
N LEU A 229 -13.06 -2.35 -15.32
CA LEU A 229 -11.75 -2.07 -15.91
C LEU A 229 -10.66 -2.97 -15.32
N ILE A 230 -10.56 -3.08 -13.99
CA ILE A 230 -9.56 -3.92 -13.32
C ILE A 230 -9.72 -5.38 -13.75
N ARG A 231 -10.94 -5.89 -13.88
CA ARG A 231 -11.22 -7.25 -14.35
C ARG A 231 -10.71 -7.48 -15.78
N SER A 232 -10.80 -6.47 -16.64
CA SER A 232 -10.27 -6.56 -18.03
C SER A 232 -8.74 -6.49 -18.13
N LEU A 233 -8.06 -6.03 -17.07
CA LEU A 233 -6.61 -5.82 -17.05
C LEU A 233 -5.85 -6.88 -16.26
N GLN A 234 -6.53 -7.68 -15.46
CA GLN A 234 -5.89 -8.68 -14.60
C GLN A 234 -5.21 -9.77 -15.43
N VAL A 235 -4.10 -10.28 -14.92
CA VAL A 235 -3.38 -11.37 -15.59
C VAL A 235 -4.11 -12.70 -15.38
N ASP A 236 -3.92 -13.64 -16.30
CA ASP A 236 -4.55 -14.95 -16.23
C ASP A 236 -4.22 -15.68 -14.90
N GLY A 237 -5.24 -16.28 -14.33
CA GLY A 237 -5.13 -16.99 -13.06
C GLY A 237 -5.08 -16.10 -11.81
N VAL A 238 -5.19 -14.78 -11.96
CA VAL A 238 -5.21 -13.83 -10.82
C VAL A 238 -6.49 -13.00 -10.84
N THR A 239 -7.31 -13.13 -9.80
CA THR A 239 -8.38 -12.18 -9.53
C THR A 239 -7.84 -11.06 -8.65
N VAL A 240 -7.67 -9.87 -9.19
CA VAL A 240 -7.22 -8.71 -8.42
C VAL A 240 -8.23 -8.41 -7.31
N SER A 241 -7.78 -8.33 -6.05
CA SER A 241 -8.64 -7.95 -4.95
C SER A 241 -9.01 -6.47 -5.07
N VAL A 242 -10.30 -6.18 -5.06
CA VAL A 242 -10.81 -4.81 -5.12
C VAL A 242 -11.52 -4.48 -3.82
N GLY A 243 -11.14 -3.37 -3.19
CA GLY A 243 -11.86 -2.77 -2.08
C GLY A 243 -12.71 -1.59 -2.55
N GLY A 244 -13.80 -1.33 -1.84
CA GLY A 244 -14.62 -0.13 -2.00
C GLY A 244 -14.63 0.72 -0.74
N GLU A 245 -15.24 1.89 -0.81
CA GLU A 245 -15.35 2.80 0.33
C GLU A 245 -16.67 3.55 0.34
N ILE A 246 -17.32 3.62 1.50
CA ILE A 246 -18.47 4.50 1.71
C ILE A 246 -18.08 5.77 2.49
N GLY A 247 -16.89 5.79 3.07
CA GLY A 247 -16.17 6.94 3.60
C GLY A 247 -16.85 7.75 4.67
N GLU A 248 -16.27 8.92 4.94
CA GLU A 248 -16.80 9.93 5.85
C GLU A 248 -17.89 10.75 5.16
N VAL A 249 -19.13 10.34 5.32
CA VAL A 249 -20.29 11.04 4.77
C VAL A 249 -20.88 11.95 5.85
N GLY A 250 -20.81 13.26 5.64
CA GLY A 250 -21.41 14.24 6.54
C GLY A 250 -20.79 14.32 7.94
N LYS A 251 -19.52 13.91 8.10
CA LYS A 251 -18.78 13.90 9.38
C LYS A 251 -19.42 13.04 10.46
N LYS A 252 -20.10 11.98 10.09
CA LYS A 252 -20.72 11.00 10.99
C LYS A 252 -20.26 9.59 10.66
N ASN A 253 -20.49 8.65 11.58
CA ASN A 253 -20.26 7.24 11.33
C ASN A 253 -21.12 6.74 10.16
N SER A 254 -20.59 5.80 9.40
CA SER A 254 -21.36 5.09 8.37
C SER A 254 -22.49 4.29 9.00
N THR A 255 -23.58 4.08 8.27
CA THR A 255 -24.73 3.29 8.71
C THR A 255 -24.91 2.03 7.87
N PRO A 256 -25.57 0.98 8.41
CA PRO A 256 -25.93 -0.21 7.68
C PRO A 256 -26.72 0.06 6.39
N ASP A 257 -27.66 1.00 6.44
CA ASP A 257 -28.49 1.33 5.29
C ASP A 257 -27.72 2.07 4.19
N GLU A 258 -26.79 2.94 4.54
CA GLU A 258 -25.84 3.57 3.59
C GLU A 258 -24.98 2.49 2.91
N LEU A 259 -24.46 1.53 3.68
CA LEU A 259 -23.67 0.43 3.13
C LEU A 259 -24.48 -0.46 2.19
N LYS A 260 -25.72 -0.80 2.55
CA LYS A 260 -26.61 -1.59 1.69
C LYS A 260 -26.93 -0.86 0.40
N ALA A 261 -27.30 0.43 0.46
CA ALA A 261 -27.58 1.23 -0.74
C ALA A 261 -26.36 1.27 -1.69
N TYR A 262 -25.15 1.46 -1.15
CA TYR A 262 -23.92 1.40 -1.93
C TYR A 262 -23.70 0.02 -2.57
N LEU A 263 -23.80 -1.07 -1.81
CA LEU A 263 -23.51 -2.42 -2.30
C LEU A 263 -24.57 -2.90 -3.31
N ASP A 264 -25.85 -2.60 -3.11
CA ASP A 264 -26.92 -2.92 -4.05
C ASP A 264 -26.74 -2.18 -5.39
N GLY A 265 -26.48 -0.88 -5.31
CA GLY A 265 -26.17 -0.05 -6.49
C GLY A 265 -24.92 -0.56 -7.23
N TYR A 266 -23.84 -0.80 -6.47
CA TYR A 266 -22.60 -1.35 -7.01
C TYR A 266 -22.80 -2.67 -7.76
N ARG A 267 -23.52 -3.64 -7.17
CA ARG A 267 -23.78 -4.94 -7.80
C ARG A 267 -24.58 -4.79 -9.10
N ARG A 268 -25.62 -3.98 -9.07
CA ARG A 268 -26.45 -3.68 -10.26
C ARG A 268 -25.61 -3.11 -11.40
N GLU A 269 -24.75 -2.14 -11.08
CA GLU A 269 -23.90 -1.46 -12.04
C GLU A 269 -22.76 -2.34 -12.56
N LEU A 270 -22.15 -3.16 -11.71
CA LEU A 270 -21.11 -4.10 -12.13
C LEU A 270 -21.66 -5.19 -13.04
N GLU A 271 -22.84 -5.75 -12.71
CA GLU A 271 -23.51 -6.75 -13.56
C GLU A 271 -23.84 -6.20 -14.95
N ALA A 272 -24.28 -4.94 -15.02
CA ALA A 272 -24.58 -4.29 -16.29
C ALA A 272 -23.32 -4.05 -17.15
N ARG A 273 -22.14 -3.85 -16.55
CA ARG A 273 -20.88 -3.55 -17.26
C ARG A 273 -20.07 -4.79 -17.57
N ALA A 274 -20.09 -5.74 -16.68
CA ALA A 274 -19.25 -6.96 -16.72
C ALA A 274 -20.02 -8.11 -16.05
N SER A 275 -20.99 -8.67 -16.75
CA SER A 275 -21.86 -9.73 -16.22
C SER A 275 -21.07 -10.91 -15.65
N GLY A 276 -21.44 -11.34 -14.45
CA GLY A 276 -20.76 -12.41 -13.73
C GLY A 276 -19.38 -12.07 -13.19
N ALA A 277 -18.92 -10.81 -13.26
CA ALA A 277 -17.62 -10.40 -12.75
C ALA A 277 -17.56 -10.48 -11.23
N ILE A 278 -16.42 -10.90 -10.69
CA ILE A 278 -16.16 -10.89 -9.25
C ILE A 278 -16.10 -9.44 -8.77
N GLY A 279 -16.93 -9.11 -7.76
CA GLY A 279 -17.04 -7.77 -7.20
C GLY A 279 -15.98 -7.46 -6.12
N LEU A 280 -16.37 -6.60 -5.17
CA LEU A 280 -15.54 -6.18 -4.05
C LEU A 280 -15.24 -7.36 -3.10
N SER A 281 -14.04 -7.33 -2.51
CA SER A 281 -13.62 -8.29 -1.47
C SER A 281 -13.76 -7.73 -0.05
N LYS A 282 -13.76 -6.42 0.10
CA LYS A 282 -13.86 -5.66 1.35
C LYS A 282 -14.42 -4.28 1.10
N VAL A 283 -14.82 -3.58 2.15
CA VAL A 283 -15.31 -2.19 2.08
C VAL A 283 -14.80 -1.39 3.27
N SER A 284 -14.30 -0.19 3.01
CA SER A 284 -13.89 0.76 4.04
C SER A 284 -15.07 1.59 4.53
N VAL A 285 -15.12 1.83 5.84
CA VAL A 285 -16.21 2.51 6.51
C VAL A 285 -15.69 3.53 7.52
N GLN A 286 -16.53 4.52 7.88
CA GLN A 286 -16.21 5.50 8.90
C GLN A 286 -16.80 5.10 10.26
N THR A 287 -15.94 5.05 11.28
CA THR A 287 -16.32 4.69 12.65
C THR A 287 -15.77 5.64 13.71
N GLY A 288 -15.49 6.89 13.33
CA GLY A 288 -15.06 7.96 14.25
C GLY A 288 -13.59 8.38 14.16
N THR A 289 -12.78 7.78 13.27
CA THR A 289 -11.40 8.20 13.05
C THR A 289 -11.28 9.34 12.05
N SER A 290 -10.26 10.19 12.21
CA SER A 290 -9.80 11.12 11.19
C SER A 290 -8.41 10.70 10.68
N HIS A 291 -8.19 10.80 9.37
CA HIS A 291 -6.88 10.49 8.76
C HIS A 291 -5.79 11.40 9.32
N GLY A 292 -4.70 10.78 9.80
CA GLY A 292 -3.49 11.47 10.28
C GLY A 292 -3.58 12.02 11.69
N GLY A 293 -4.68 11.82 12.40
CA GLY A 293 -4.90 12.34 13.75
C GLY A 293 -5.02 13.88 13.83
N THR A 294 -5.48 14.40 14.96
CA THR A 294 -5.54 15.84 15.23
C THR A 294 -4.35 16.21 16.11
N PRO A 295 -3.35 16.95 15.58
CA PRO A 295 -2.19 17.33 16.38
C PRO A 295 -2.59 18.34 17.47
N LEU A 296 -2.08 18.11 18.68
CA LEU A 296 -2.28 19.00 19.82
C LEU A 296 -1.34 20.22 19.75
N ALA A 297 -1.77 21.35 20.29
CA ALA A 297 -0.99 22.60 20.26
C ALA A 297 0.38 22.48 20.95
N GLY A 298 0.51 21.61 21.95
CA GLY A 298 1.76 21.33 22.69
C GLY A 298 2.55 20.12 22.18
N GLY A 299 2.18 19.56 21.02
CA GLY A 299 2.74 18.32 20.47
C GLY A 299 1.91 17.08 20.84
N GLY A 300 2.16 15.98 20.11
CA GLY A 300 1.36 14.76 20.22
C GLY A 300 0.07 14.82 19.37
N VAL A 301 -0.74 13.79 19.48
CA VAL A 301 -1.99 13.62 18.72
C VAL A 301 -3.15 13.43 19.70
N ALA A 302 -4.30 14.02 19.39
CA ALA A 302 -5.50 13.82 20.18
C ALA A 302 -5.94 12.35 20.17
N GLU A 303 -6.43 11.87 21.30
CA GLU A 303 -7.02 10.54 21.39
C GLU A 303 -8.22 10.43 20.44
N VAL A 304 -8.30 9.32 19.75
CA VAL A 304 -9.40 9.00 18.83
C VAL A 304 -10.27 7.95 19.48
N THR A 305 -11.56 8.22 19.53
CA THR A 305 -12.56 7.25 20.02
C THR A 305 -13.20 6.55 18.82
N LEU A 306 -13.05 5.21 18.77
CA LEU A 306 -13.69 4.38 17.76
C LEU A 306 -14.97 3.76 18.29
N ASP A 307 -15.97 3.68 17.41
CA ASP A 307 -17.18 2.92 17.68
C ASP A 307 -17.07 1.50 17.12
N PHE A 308 -16.65 0.58 17.99
CA PHE A 308 -16.49 -0.83 17.63
C PHE A 308 -17.80 -1.54 17.34
N ASN A 309 -18.92 -1.07 17.88
CA ASN A 309 -20.23 -1.66 17.62
C ASN A 309 -20.62 -1.35 16.16
N VAL A 310 -20.44 -0.11 15.73
CA VAL A 310 -20.66 0.29 14.33
C VAL A 310 -19.79 -0.53 13.39
N LEU A 311 -18.49 -0.69 13.68
CA LEU A 311 -17.62 -1.51 12.84
C LEU A 311 -18.09 -2.97 12.77
N THR A 312 -18.50 -3.55 13.89
CA THR A 312 -18.99 -4.94 13.94
C THR A 312 -20.27 -5.09 13.13
N GLU A 313 -21.20 -4.15 13.28
CA GLU A 313 -22.46 -4.14 12.54
C GLU A 313 -22.22 -4.03 11.03
N LEU A 314 -21.41 -3.07 10.60
CA LEU A 314 -21.07 -2.89 9.19
C LEU A 314 -20.28 -4.07 8.61
N SER A 315 -19.41 -4.70 9.41
CA SER A 315 -18.73 -5.94 9.01
C SER A 315 -19.70 -7.10 8.80
N ASN A 316 -20.75 -7.19 9.60
CA ASN A 316 -21.79 -8.21 9.43
C ASN A 316 -22.57 -7.95 8.13
N VAL A 317 -23.02 -6.73 7.90
CA VAL A 317 -23.65 -6.35 6.63
C VAL A 317 -22.75 -6.65 5.44
N ALA A 318 -21.49 -6.27 5.45
CA ALA A 318 -20.57 -6.57 4.37
C ALA A 318 -20.46 -8.09 4.10
N ARG A 319 -20.46 -8.93 5.14
CA ARG A 319 -20.44 -10.39 4.99
C ARG A 319 -21.73 -10.96 4.37
N GLU A 320 -22.90 -10.38 4.64
CA GLU A 320 -24.14 -10.75 3.96
C GLU A 320 -24.04 -10.56 2.43
N TYR A 321 -23.22 -9.62 2.02
CA TYR A 321 -22.90 -9.39 0.60
C TYR A 321 -21.70 -10.20 0.09
N GLY A 322 -21.14 -11.12 0.88
CA GLY A 322 -20.02 -11.97 0.48
C GLY A 322 -18.64 -11.30 0.56
N LEU A 323 -18.54 -10.13 1.19
CA LEU A 323 -17.26 -9.47 1.46
C LEU A 323 -16.62 -10.02 2.75
N SER A 324 -15.30 -9.85 2.90
CA SER A 324 -14.58 -10.29 4.11
C SER A 324 -14.99 -9.55 5.38
N GLY A 325 -15.58 -8.39 5.25
CA GLY A 325 -16.00 -7.48 6.31
C GLY A 325 -15.62 -6.03 6.01
N ALA A 326 -15.74 -5.17 7.02
CA ALA A 326 -15.37 -3.78 6.94
C ALA A 326 -13.87 -3.56 7.22
N VAL A 327 -13.30 -2.53 6.57
CA VAL A 327 -11.94 -2.03 6.78
C VAL A 327 -12.03 -0.73 7.58
N GLN A 328 -11.12 -0.57 8.54
CA GLN A 328 -10.95 0.66 9.30
C GLN A 328 -9.67 1.37 8.88
N HIS A 329 -9.77 2.59 8.41
CA HIS A 329 -8.64 3.49 8.17
C HIS A 329 -8.28 4.32 9.40
N GLY A 330 -7.07 4.92 9.42
CA GLY A 330 -6.66 5.86 10.46
C GLY A 330 -6.26 5.25 11.80
N ALA A 331 -6.12 3.92 11.90
CA ALA A 331 -5.71 3.24 13.12
C ALA A 331 -4.29 3.60 13.61
N SER A 332 -3.46 4.25 12.77
CA SER A 332 -2.10 4.71 13.13
C SER A 332 -2.04 5.70 14.30
N THR A 333 -3.15 6.27 14.70
CA THR A 333 -3.28 7.24 15.79
C THR A 333 -3.91 6.66 17.04
N LEU A 334 -4.22 5.36 17.04
CA LEU A 334 -4.76 4.67 18.20
C LEU A 334 -3.70 4.37 19.24
N PRO A 335 -4.06 4.40 20.55
CA PRO A 335 -3.21 3.87 21.61
C PRO A 335 -2.86 2.40 21.40
N ASP A 336 -1.66 1.99 21.83
CA ASP A 336 -1.14 0.62 21.59
C ASP A 336 -2.04 -0.48 22.18
N ASP A 337 -2.75 -0.24 23.26
CA ASP A 337 -3.69 -1.16 23.89
C ASP A 337 -5.01 -1.36 23.11
N MET A 338 -5.27 -0.52 22.10
CA MET A 338 -6.44 -0.63 21.22
C MET A 338 -6.18 -1.47 19.98
N PHE A 339 -4.92 -1.79 19.64
CA PHE A 339 -4.57 -2.49 18.41
C PHE A 339 -5.07 -3.93 18.31
N HIS A 340 -5.40 -4.59 19.40
CA HIS A 340 -6.02 -5.92 19.35
C HIS A 340 -7.37 -5.94 18.60
N LYS A 341 -7.89 -4.76 18.26
CA LYS A 341 -9.16 -4.56 17.55
C LYS A 341 -8.98 -4.16 16.08
N PHE A 342 -7.80 -3.63 15.65
CA PHE A 342 -7.57 -3.08 14.29
C PHE A 342 -6.15 -3.16 13.75
N PRO A 343 -5.99 -3.10 12.41
CA PRO A 343 -4.70 -2.84 11.77
C PRO A 343 -4.62 -1.48 11.08
N ALA A 344 -3.51 -0.91 11.10
CA ALA A 344 -2.72 -0.03 10.23
C ALA A 344 -1.91 0.98 11.05
N THR A 345 -0.62 1.01 10.85
CA THR A 345 0.27 1.94 11.56
C THR A 345 1.16 2.67 10.59
N GLY A 346 1.27 3.98 10.78
CA GLY A 346 2.25 4.79 10.06
C GLY A 346 3.64 4.66 10.71
N PHE A 347 4.55 3.91 10.09
CA PHE A 347 5.94 3.82 10.53
C PHE A 347 6.73 5.13 10.36
N GLN A 348 6.23 6.06 9.57
CA GLN A 348 6.86 7.35 9.35
C GLN A 348 7.04 8.15 10.64
N ASN A 349 6.02 8.21 11.51
CA ASN A 349 6.15 8.95 12.77
C ASN A 349 7.14 8.26 13.71
N ALA A 350 7.10 6.93 13.79
CA ALA A 350 8.06 6.17 14.58
C ALA A 350 9.51 6.38 14.11
N LEU A 351 9.74 6.54 12.81
CA LEU A 351 11.05 6.89 12.27
C LEU A 351 11.46 8.31 12.65
N TYR A 352 10.61 9.29 12.40
CA TYR A 352 10.90 10.71 12.64
C TYR A 352 11.12 11.02 14.13
N GLU A 353 10.41 10.35 15.01
CA GLU A 353 10.48 10.53 16.46
C GLU A 353 11.51 9.61 17.15
N HIS A 354 12.22 8.78 16.37
CA HIS A 354 13.23 7.89 16.93
C HIS A 354 14.44 8.67 17.46
N PRO A 355 14.98 8.35 18.67
CA PRO A 355 16.12 9.07 19.25
C PRO A 355 17.38 9.11 18.38
N ALA A 356 17.59 8.09 17.55
CA ALA A 356 18.70 8.03 16.59
C ALA A 356 18.45 8.81 15.28
N PHE A 357 17.28 9.44 15.11
CA PHE A 357 17.04 10.30 13.96
C PHE A 357 17.95 11.54 14.05
N PRO A 358 18.74 11.86 13.00
CA PRO A 358 19.72 12.94 13.09
C PRO A 358 19.07 14.30 13.35
N ALA A 359 19.53 15.02 14.36
CA ALA A 359 19.00 16.35 14.69
C ALA A 359 19.14 17.36 13.53
N GLU A 360 20.21 17.25 12.74
CA GLU A 360 20.43 18.12 11.56
C GLU A 360 19.38 17.82 10.46
N LEU A 361 19.05 16.56 10.23
CA LEU A 361 18.03 16.18 9.28
C LEU A 361 16.64 16.60 9.76
N HIS A 362 16.38 16.48 11.07
CA HIS A 362 15.16 16.96 11.69
C HIS A 362 14.95 18.45 11.42
N LYS A 363 15.99 19.25 11.72
CA LYS A 363 15.99 20.69 11.48
C LYS A 363 15.80 21.03 9.99
N ALA A 364 16.51 20.33 9.11
CA ALA A 364 16.39 20.56 7.66
C ALA A 364 14.98 20.27 7.14
N ILE A 365 14.32 19.23 7.65
CA ILE A 365 12.92 18.91 7.33
C ILE A 365 11.98 20.02 7.84
N GLU A 366 12.17 20.52 9.07
CA GLU A 366 11.38 21.62 9.61
C GLU A 366 11.52 22.90 8.78
N GLU A 367 12.76 23.29 8.47
CA GLU A 367 13.06 24.45 7.61
C GLU A 367 12.40 24.30 6.23
N TRP A 368 12.47 23.09 5.65
CA TRP A 368 11.82 22.81 4.37
C TRP A 368 10.30 22.97 4.45
N VAL A 369 9.65 22.49 5.53
CA VAL A 369 8.21 22.64 5.74
C VAL A 369 7.82 24.11 5.82
N PHE A 370 8.59 24.93 6.58
CA PHE A 370 8.33 26.37 6.66
C PHE A 370 8.51 27.06 5.30
N ALA A 371 9.47 26.64 4.49
CA ALA A 371 9.71 27.22 3.18
C ALA A 371 8.71 26.82 2.10
N ASN A 372 8.13 25.62 2.18
CA ASN A 372 7.40 25.01 1.04
C ASN A 372 5.91 24.70 1.31
N CYS A 373 5.44 24.79 2.56
CA CYS A 373 4.07 24.40 2.90
C CYS A 373 3.19 25.52 3.46
N GLN A 374 3.63 26.78 3.42
CA GLN A 374 2.92 27.92 4.04
C GLN A 374 1.48 28.10 3.56
N ASP A 375 1.23 27.85 2.27
CA ASP A 375 -0.10 27.97 1.66
C ASP A 375 -1.13 26.99 2.27
N GLU A 376 -0.66 25.95 2.99
CA GLU A 376 -1.52 24.94 3.62
C GLU A 376 -1.66 25.15 5.13
N ARG A 377 -0.99 26.17 5.67
CA ARG A 377 -1.06 26.47 7.08
C ARG A 377 -2.45 27.00 7.44
N LYS A 378 -3.09 26.32 8.40
CA LYS A 378 -4.42 26.71 8.86
C LYS A 378 -4.34 27.87 9.84
N GLU A 379 -5.35 28.74 9.82
CA GLU A 379 -5.47 29.80 10.80
C GLU A 379 -5.47 29.24 12.23
N GLY A 380 -4.68 29.85 13.12
CA GLY A 380 -4.52 29.42 14.52
C GLY A 380 -3.65 28.18 14.73
N GLN A 381 -3.08 27.60 13.69
CA GLN A 381 -2.19 26.45 13.78
C GLN A 381 -0.83 26.86 14.38
N THR A 382 -0.39 26.19 15.46
CA THR A 382 0.95 26.40 16.03
C THR A 382 2.04 25.87 15.10
N ASP A 383 3.29 26.31 15.28
CA ASP A 383 4.43 25.82 14.49
C ASP A 383 4.60 24.31 14.62
N ILE A 384 4.44 23.77 15.83
CA ILE A 384 4.51 22.32 16.09
C ILE A 384 3.45 21.57 15.28
N GLN A 385 2.21 22.04 15.30
CA GLN A 385 1.13 21.44 14.53
C GLN A 385 1.37 21.56 13.02
N PHE A 386 1.89 22.70 12.58
CA PHE A 386 2.21 22.94 11.18
C PHE A 386 3.30 22.00 10.67
N VAL A 387 4.41 21.90 11.40
CA VAL A 387 5.50 20.97 11.06
C VAL A 387 5.00 19.52 11.09
N TYR A 388 4.26 19.12 12.10
CA TYR A 388 3.70 17.77 12.19
C TYR A 388 2.86 17.40 10.94
N THR A 389 2.00 18.30 10.49
CA THR A 389 1.15 18.05 9.31
C THR A 389 1.91 18.15 7.98
N GLY A 390 2.94 19.02 7.90
CA GLY A 390 3.73 19.29 6.70
C GLY A 390 4.88 18.31 6.46
N ARG A 391 5.48 17.74 7.54
CA ARG A 391 6.70 16.90 7.46
C ARG A 391 6.57 15.68 6.53
N LYS A 392 5.36 15.14 6.35
CA LYS A 392 5.11 14.05 5.41
C LYS A 392 5.47 14.42 3.96
N LYS A 393 5.33 15.69 3.58
CA LYS A 393 5.64 16.17 2.23
C LYS A 393 7.14 16.30 1.97
N ALA A 394 7.93 16.40 3.03
CA ALA A 394 9.38 16.40 2.93
C ALA A 394 9.99 15.01 2.63
N ILE A 395 9.20 13.92 2.69
CA ILE A 395 9.71 12.57 2.44
C ILE A 395 10.33 12.45 1.05
N GLY A 396 9.68 12.96 0.01
CA GLY A 396 10.23 12.94 -1.36
C GLY A 396 11.52 13.72 -1.49
N PRO A 397 11.55 15.02 -1.13
CA PRO A 397 12.76 15.82 -1.15
C PRO A 397 13.94 15.26 -0.34
N PHE A 398 13.67 14.62 0.78
CA PHE A 398 14.70 14.02 1.66
C PHE A 398 14.84 12.51 1.50
N LYS A 399 14.27 11.93 0.44
CA LYS A 399 14.19 10.49 0.22
C LYS A 399 15.54 9.78 0.35
N ARG A 400 16.59 10.34 -0.24
CA ARG A 400 17.94 9.76 -0.18
C ARG A 400 18.46 9.69 1.24
N GLN A 401 18.39 10.78 1.99
CA GLN A 401 18.83 10.86 3.38
C GLN A 401 18.02 9.89 4.28
N LEU A 402 16.71 9.75 4.02
CA LEU A 402 15.87 8.82 4.74
C LEU A 402 16.25 7.36 4.46
N TRP A 403 16.60 7.01 3.22
CA TRP A 403 17.09 5.68 2.88
C TRP A 403 18.46 5.39 3.50
N ASP A 404 19.35 6.37 3.58
CA ASP A 404 20.64 6.24 4.26
C ASP A 404 20.48 5.92 5.76
N LEU A 405 19.40 6.38 6.41
CA LEU A 405 19.09 6.05 7.81
C LEU A 405 18.76 4.57 8.04
N ALA A 406 18.25 3.86 7.03
CA ALA A 406 17.97 2.44 7.12
C ALA A 406 19.22 1.57 7.30
N THR A 407 20.42 2.15 7.18
CA THR A 407 21.68 1.48 7.53
C THR A 407 21.94 1.47 9.05
N LYS A 408 21.12 2.15 9.86
CA LYS A 408 21.25 2.17 11.33
C LYS A 408 20.46 1.04 11.96
N ASP A 409 21.15 0.04 12.50
CA ASP A 409 20.55 -1.17 13.10
C ASP A 409 19.54 -0.86 14.19
N GLU A 410 19.77 0.18 15.00
CA GLU A 410 18.88 0.57 16.09
C GLU A 410 17.50 1.05 15.61
N ILE A 411 17.45 1.79 14.47
CA ILE A 411 16.21 2.22 13.85
C ILE A 411 15.43 1.00 13.33
N LEU A 412 16.11 0.12 12.59
CA LEU A 412 15.49 -1.09 12.06
C LEU A 412 15.02 -2.04 13.16
N ALA A 413 15.79 -2.17 14.24
CA ALA A 413 15.40 -2.98 15.40
C ALA A 413 14.14 -2.45 16.09
N SER A 414 14.04 -1.13 16.25
CA SER A 414 12.84 -0.47 16.80
C SER A 414 11.61 -0.72 15.92
N GLN A 415 11.77 -0.58 14.60
CA GLN A 415 10.71 -0.85 13.65
C GLN A 415 10.27 -2.33 13.65
N ALA A 416 11.23 -3.27 13.73
CA ALA A 416 10.95 -4.69 13.86
C ALA A 416 10.16 -5.01 15.16
N ALA A 417 10.52 -4.37 16.27
CA ALA A 417 9.79 -4.53 17.53
C ALA A 417 8.34 -4.06 17.42
N LYS A 418 8.10 -2.91 16.79
CA LYS A 418 6.75 -2.40 16.55
C LYS A 418 5.94 -3.33 15.63
N VAL A 419 6.54 -3.82 14.53
CA VAL A 419 5.90 -4.80 13.64
C VAL A 419 5.52 -6.07 14.40
N ASN A 420 6.44 -6.61 15.20
CA ASN A 420 6.20 -7.82 15.98
C ASN A 420 5.05 -7.63 17.00
N PHE A 421 5.00 -6.47 17.64
CA PHE A 421 3.89 -6.09 18.53
C PHE A 421 2.56 -6.11 17.74
N LEU A 422 2.49 -5.44 16.60
CA LEU A 422 1.29 -5.37 15.79
C LEU A 422 0.82 -6.75 15.32
N PHE A 423 1.72 -7.59 14.84
CA PHE A 423 1.35 -8.94 14.42
C PHE A 423 0.68 -9.72 15.54
N LYS A 424 1.22 -9.62 16.76
CA LYS A 424 0.61 -10.27 17.93
C LYS A 424 -0.78 -9.71 18.26
N GLN A 425 -0.94 -8.39 18.23
CA GLN A 425 -2.24 -7.75 18.51
C GLN A 425 -3.29 -8.11 17.47
N LEU A 426 -2.90 -8.29 16.20
CA LEU A 426 -3.79 -8.55 15.09
C LEU A 426 -4.02 -10.06 14.83
N GLY A 427 -3.43 -10.92 15.65
CA GLY A 427 -3.62 -12.38 15.56
C GLY A 427 -3.01 -13.00 14.31
N THR A 428 -1.96 -12.39 13.72
CA THR A 428 -1.31 -12.93 12.50
C THR A 428 -0.24 -14.00 12.74
N PRO A 429 0.37 -14.18 13.94
CA PRO A 429 1.29 -15.29 14.16
C PRO A 429 0.66 -16.64 13.84
N GLY A 430 1.40 -17.52 13.17
CA GLY A 430 0.93 -18.83 12.72
C GLY A 430 -0.01 -18.80 11.51
N SER A 431 -0.20 -17.64 10.85
CA SER A 431 -1.12 -17.53 9.72
C SER A 431 -0.59 -18.06 8.38
N ARG A 432 0.69 -18.48 8.30
CA ARG A 432 1.31 -18.92 7.04
C ARG A 432 0.54 -20.05 6.37
N ALA A 433 0.27 -21.14 7.09
CA ALA A 433 -0.45 -22.28 6.53
C ALA A 433 -1.86 -21.90 6.05
N LEU A 434 -2.54 -21.00 6.77
CA LEU A 434 -3.85 -20.48 6.37
C LEU A 434 -3.76 -19.68 5.07
N VAL A 435 -2.79 -18.78 4.97
CA VAL A 435 -2.59 -17.97 3.75
C VAL A 435 -2.24 -18.87 2.57
N GLU A 436 -1.29 -19.79 2.74
CA GLU A 436 -0.86 -20.73 1.69
C GLU A 436 -1.96 -21.71 1.25
N LYS A 437 -2.95 -21.99 2.11
CA LYS A 437 -4.13 -22.78 1.75
C LYS A 437 -4.97 -22.09 0.67
N TYR A 438 -5.20 -20.78 0.81
CA TYR A 438 -6.12 -20.04 -0.06
C TYR A 438 -5.42 -19.25 -1.15
N VAL A 439 -4.21 -18.76 -0.90
CA VAL A 439 -3.48 -17.91 -1.85
C VAL A 439 -2.40 -18.72 -2.55
N LYS A 440 -2.52 -18.82 -3.87
CA LYS A 440 -1.54 -19.48 -4.75
C LYS A 440 -0.91 -18.42 -5.66
N PRO A 441 0.30 -17.91 -5.30
CA PRO A 441 0.97 -16.91 -6.13
C PRO A 441 1.25 -17.46 -7.54
N VAL A 442 0.81 -16.72 -8.55
CA VAL A 442 1.04 -17.07 -9.96
C VAL A 442 2.42 -16.55 -10.37
N GLU A 443 3.19 -17.38 -11.04
CA GLU A 443 4.43 -16.97 -11.69
C GLU A 443 4.08 -16.17 -12.95
N PHE A 444 4.62 -14.96 -13.02
CA PHE A 444 4.37 -14.07 -14.14
C PHE A 444 5.64 -13.32 -14.51
N HIS A 445 6.04 -13.44 -15.77
CA HIS A 445 7.25 -12.82 -16.32
C HIS A 445 6.91 -11.60 -17.15
N LYS A 446 7.69 -10.55 -17.00
CA LYS A 446 7.55 -9.32 -17.78
C LYS A 446 8.42 -9.40 -19.04
N PRO A 447 8.01 -8.75 -20.14
CA PRO A 447 8.86 -8.63 -21.32
C PRO A 447 10.22 -8.00 -20.97
N LEU A 448 11.28 -8.48 -21.59
CA LEU A 448 12.62 -7.93 -21.42
C LEU A 448 12.67 -6.50 -21.98
N PRO A 449 13.11 -5.49 -21.20
CA PRO A 449 13.24 -4.12 -21.69
C PRO A 449 14.19 -4.02 -22.89
N GLU A 450 13.82 -3.27 -23.92
CA GLU A 450 14.60 -3.15 -25.15
C GLU A 450 16.03 -2.66 -24.91
N ALA A 451 16.22 -1.68 -24.03
CA ALA A 451 17.55 -1.16 -23.69
C ALA A 451 18.41 -2.22 -22.98
N LEU A 452 17.80 -3.05 -22.13
CA LEU A 452 18.50 -4.15 -21.47
C LEU A 452 18.86 -5.24 -22.48
N LYS A 453 17.94 -5.59 -23.39
CA LYS A 453 18.17 -6.54 -24.48
C LYS A 453 19.31 -6.12 -25.39
N ALA A 454 19.42 -4.83 -25.69
CA ALA A 454 20.51 -4.30 -26.52
C ALA A 454 21.87 -4.29 -25.80
N ALA A 455 21.91 -4.40 -24.49
CA ALA A 455 23.14 -4.41 -23.69
C ALA A 455 23.67 -5.82 -23.37
N LEU A 456 22.89 -6.87 -23.64
CA LEU A 456 23.27 -8.27 -23.50
C LEU A 456 24.02 -8.79 -24.72
#